data_68787b92bfcde7af93d68f73412fc40f
#
_entry.id   68787b92bfcde7af93d68f73412fc40f
#
_cell.length_a   1.000
_cell.length_b   1.000
_cell.length_c   1.000
_cell.angle_alpha   90.00
_cell.angle_beta   90.00
_cell.angle_gamma   90.00
#
_symmetry.space_group_name_H-M   'P 1'
#
loop_
_entity.id
_entity.type
_entity.pdbx_description
1 polymer ?
#
loop_
_entity_poly.entity_id
_entity_poly.type
_entity_poly.pdbx_seq_one_letter_code
_entity_poly.pdbx_strand_id
1 'polypeptide(L)'
;MLSYNDIYIYHNGSKQVNPTYIVNSTNIGYSKLITSNLQASIGLGIENSKHLSTFSKEQLFSSKRSSFLNYRASLNYETFNSLHYPDKGSKMELGYNKYESLTSYPSFYTINLNFQKALSLSKRTVIIPMIYSRFVSKMEVPFIYKNMIEGHVVNRYTGNQLSFDGISYSEVCEPNLAIMKMRINQGLFDKHYLVLAGAYGFNSHSFSKLFNERKLWGSSLGYGYNSLIGPIELFINYSNRTNYVGGYLNIGFDF
;
A
#
# COMPACT_ATOMS: atom_id res chain seq x y z
N MET A 1 -8.11 -17.30 8.19
CA MET A 1 -9.33 -16.49 8.45
C MET A 1 -8.86 -15.14 8.96
N LEU A 2 -9.10 -14.06 8.24
CA LEU A 2 -8.76 -12.70 8.67
C LEU A 2 -10.07 -12.00 9.06
N SER A 3 -10.14 -11.53 10.28
CA SER A 3 -11.23 -10.64 10.73
C SER A 3 -10.65 -9.24 10.90
N TYR A 4 -11.25 -8.26 10.24
CA TYR A 4 -10.90 -6.85 10.38
C TYR A 4 -11.83 -6.26 11.45
N ASN A 5 -11.34 -6.15 12.67
CA ASN A 5 -12.04 -5.47 13.75
C ASN A 5 -11.37 -4.13 14.02
N ASP A 6 -12.17 -3.10 14.21
CA ASP A 6 -11.77 -1.76 14.71
C ASP A 6 -10.90 -0.89 13.80
N ILE A 7 -10.91 -1.11 12.48
CA ILE A 7 -10.25 -0.18 11.55
C ILE A 7 -11.25 0.90 11.15
N TYR A 8 -10.97 2.14 11.54
CA TYR A 8 -11.72 3.29 11.02
C TYR A 8 -11.31 3.57 9.59
N ILE A 9 -12.29 3.50 8.68
CA ILE A 9 -12.11 3.80 7.28
C ILE A 9 -12.64 5.18 6.99
N TYR A 10 -11.89 5.93 6.21
CA TYR A 10 -12.25 7.25 5.76
C TYR A 10 -12.50 7.24 4.25
N HIS A 11 -13.37 8.13 3.81
CA HIS A 11 -13.59 8.42 2.41
C HIS A 11 -13.70 9.93 2.24
N ASN A 12 -12.86 10.52 1.44
CA ASN A 12 -12.79 11.97 1.24
C ASN A 12 -12.58 12.78 2.54
N GLY A 13 -11.78 12.25 3.47
CA GLY A 13 -11.52 12.87 4.77
C GLY A 13 -12.66 12.74 5.79
N SER A 14 -13.78 12.16 5.42
CA SER A 14 -14.90 11.90 6.34
C SER A 14 -14.81 10.50 6.91
N LYS A 15 -14.91 10.40 8.23
CA LYS A 15 -14.93 9.13 8.94
C LYS A 15 -16.15 8.32 8.50
N GLN A 16 -15.90 7.19 7.89
CA GLN A 16 -16.88 6.16 7.60
C GLN A 16 -16.91 5.17 8.77
N VAL A 17 -17.25 3.95 8.54
CA VAL A 17 -17.50 2.97 9.59
C VAL A 17 -16.45 1.89 9.59
N ASN A 18 -16.39 1.13 10.68
CA ASN A 18 -15.63 -0.11 10.80
C ASN A 18 -16.35 -1.25 10.07
N PRO A 19 -15.94 -1.64 8.87
CA PRO A 19 -16.47 -2.84 8.25
C PRO A 19 -15.80 -4.07 8.84
N THR A 20 -16.58 -5.06 9.25
CA THR A 20 -16.06 -6.37 9.60
C THR A 20 -16.24 -7.32 8.42
N TYR A 21 -15.15 -7.87 7.92
CA TYR A 21 -15.16 -8.84 6.82
C TYR A 21 -14.56 -10.18 7.26
N ILE A 22 -15.15 -11.25 6.75
CA ILE A 22 -14.49 -12.56 6.75
C ILE A 22 -13.99 -12.79 5.32
N VAL A 23 -12.70 -13.07 5.19
CA VAL A 23 -12.08 -13.45 3.92
C VAL A 23 -11.47 -14.83 4.08
N ASN A 24 -11.90 -15.76 3.23
CA ASN A 24 -11.30 -17.07 3.10
C ASN A 24 -10.66 -17.15 1.72
N SER A 25 -9.38 -17.45 1.66
CA SER A 25 -8.67 -17.65 0.40
C SER A 25 -7.91 -18.97 0.41
N THR A 26 -7.97 -19.67 -0.70
CA THR A 26 -7.16 -20.85 -0.97
C THR A 26 -6.41 -20.58 -2.26
N ASN A 27 -5.09 -20.67 -2.23
CA ASN A 27 -4.25 -20.31 -3.36
C ASN A 27 -3.21 -21.41 -3.59
N ILE A 28 -2.95 -21.71 -4.85
CA ILE A 28 -1.82 -22.52 -5.30
C ILE A 28 -1.01 -21.68 -6.29
N GLY A 29 0.30 -21.74 -6.21
CA GLY A 29 1.16 -20.95 -7.07
C GLY A 29 2.51 -21.61 -7.30
N TYR A 30 3.14 -21.16 -8.37
CA TYR A 30 4.50 -21.50 -8.72
C TYR A 30 5.34 -20.24 -8.85
N SER A 31 6.51 -20.26 -8.22
CA SER A 31 7.48 -19.17 -8.28
C SER A 31 8.82 -19.68 -8.74
N LYS A 32 9.48 -18.94 -9.63
CA LYS A 32 10.79 -19.28 -10.15
C LYS A 32 11.71 -18.08 -10.10
N LEU A 33 12.91 -18.25 -9.59
CA LEU A 33 14.00 -17.30 -9.75
C LEU A 33 14.52 -17.41 -11.19
N ILE A 34 14.36 -16.35 -11.96
CA ILE A 34 14.88 -16.24 -13.34
C ILE A 34 16.36 -15.87 -13.29
N THR A 35 16.70 -14.95 -12.38
CA THR A 35 18.08 -14.59 -12.03
C THR A 35 18.17 -14.49 -10.49
N SER A 36 19.37 -14.24 -9.96
CA SER A 36 19.56 -14.03 -8.51
C SER A 36 18.66 -12.91 -7.92
N ASN A 37 18.23 -11.97 -8.77
CA ASN A 37 17.51 -10.76 -8.35
C ASN A 37 16.12 -10.63 -8.97
N LEU A 38 15.72 -11.54 -9.86
CA LEU A 38 14.44 -11.50 -10.56
C LEU A 38 13.66 -12.79 -10.32
N GLN A 39 12.50 -12.65 -9.73
CA GLN A 39 11.53 -13.72 -9.49
C GLN A 39 10.26 -13.50 -10.31
N ALA A 40 9.79 -14.52 -10.99
CA ALA A 40 8.46 -14.56 -11.58
C ALA A 40 7.58 -15.55 -10.83
N SER A 41 6.31 -15.20 -10.66
CA SER A 41 5.33 -16.05 -9.99
C SER A 41 4.01 -16.04 -10.74
N ILE A 42 3.36 -17.19 -10.78
CA ILE A 42 2.00 -17.38 -11.27
C ILE A 42 1.19 -18.15 -10.22
N GLY A 43 -0.11 -17.91 -10.18
CA GLY A 43 -0.96 -18.59 -9.21
C GLY A 43 -2.43 -18.57 -9.59
N LEU A 44 -3.13 -19.51 -8.99
CA LEU A 44 -4.58 -19.67 -9.05
C LEU A 44 -5.11 -19.72 -7.64
N GLY A 45 -6.32 -19.20 -7.44
CA GLY A 45 -6.96 -19.28 -6.13
C GLY A 45 -8.45 -19.06 -6.17
N ILE A 46 -9.10 -19.38 -5.07
CA ILE A 46 -10.50 -19.06 -4.82
C ILE A 46 -10.53 -18.16 -3.59
N GLU A 47 -11.17 -17.02 -3.72
CA GLU A 47 -11.37 -16.06 -2.65
C GLU A 47 -12.86 -15.86 -2.39
N ASN A 48 -13.25 -16.05 -1.12
CA ASN A 48 -14.60 -15.81 -0.67
C ASN A 48 -14.58 -14.71 0.39
N SER A 49 -15.40 -13.69 0.24
CA SER A 49 -15.56 -12.69 1.27
C SER A 49 -17.01 -12.49 1.64
N LYS A 50 -17.24 -12.19 2.91
CA LYS A 50 -18.53 -11.85 3.46
C LYS A 50 -18.38 -10.65 4.39
N HIS A 51 -19.19 -9.64 4.19
CA HIS A 51 -19.35 -8.54 5.11
C HIS A 51 -20.27 -8.96 6.26
N LEU A 52 -19.85 -8.76 7.51
CA LEU A 52 -20.59 -9.22 8.69
C LEU A 52 -21.45 -8.11 9.31
N SER A 53 -20.93 -6.91 9.40
CA SER A 53 -21.66 -5.79 10.02
C SER A 53 -21.15 -4.44 9.53
N THR A 54 -22.05 -3.47 9.49
CA THR A 54 -21.75 -2.04 9.35
C THR A 54 -22.61 -1.26 10.32
N PHE A 55 -22.02 -0.30 11.01
CA PHE A 55 -22.73 0.69 11.81
C PHE A 55 -22.90 2.01 11.04
N SER A 56 -23.15 2.00 9.73
CA SER A 56 -23.22 3.20 8.92
C SER A 56 -24.49 3.31 8.08
N LYS A 57 -24.88 4.56 7.91
CA LYS A 57 -26.00 4.96 7.05
C LYS A 57 -25.65 5.02 5.56
N GLU A 58 -24.38 4.88 5.17
CA GLU A 58 -23.95 5.02 3.77
C GLU A 58 -23.73 3.67 3.08
N GLN A 59 -24.16 3.58 1.82
CA GLN A 59 -24.15 2.39 0.95
C GLN A 59 -22.76 2.00 0.41
N LEU A 60 -21.66 2.44 1.02
CA LEU A 60 -20.29 2.09 0.58
C LEU A 60 -19.98 0.60 0.71
N PHE A 61 -20.74 -0.12 1.51
CA PHE A 61 -20.50 -1.52 1.83
C PHE A 61 -21.70 -2.36 1.44
N SER A 62 -21.54 -3.20 0.43
CA SER A 62 -22.56 -4.19 0.10
C SER A 62 -22.48 -5.36 1.08
N SER A 63 -23.60 -5.76 1.66
CA SER A 63 -23.73 -6.96 2.52
C SER A 63 -23.65 -8.28 1.73
N LYS A 64 -23.50 -8.22 0.40
CA LYS A 64 -23.44 -9.39 -0.45
C LYS A 64 -22.15 -10.18 -0.23
N ARG A 65 -22.28 -11.49 -0.29
CA ARG A 65 -21.09 -12.37 -0.42
C ARG A 65 -20.46 -12.14 -1.77
N SER A 66 -19.14 -12.16 -1.81
CA SER A 66 -18.38 -12.23 -3.05
C SER A 66 -17.55 -13.50 -3.09
N SER A 67 -17.51 -14.12 -4.24
CA SER A 67 -16.65 -15.27 -4.52
C SER A 67 -16.03 -15.10 -5.88
N PHE A 68 -14.71 -15.26 -5.96
CA PHE A 68 -13.93 -15.08 -7.17
C PHE A 68 -12.96 -16.23 -7.38
N LEU A 69 -12.85 -16.69 -8.60
CA LEU A 69 -11.70 -17.43 -9.08
C LEU A 69 -10.62 -16.39 -9.46
N ASN A 70 -9.43 -16.56 -8.93
CA ASN A 70 -8.37 -15.58 -8.99
C ASN A 70 -7.16 -16.14 -9.75
N TYR A 71 -6.69 -15.42 -10.75
CA TYR A 71 -5.47 -15.68 -11.52
C TYR A 71 -4.46 -14.59 -11.20
N ARG A 72 -3.25 -14.98 -10.81
CA ARG A 72 -2.19 -14.05 -10.43
C ARG A 72 -0.95 -14.26 -11.27
N ALA A 73 -0.32 -13.16 -11.63
CA ALA A 73 1.02 -13.15 -12.19
C ALA A 73 1.80 -12.00 -11.55
N SER A 74 3.06 -12.24 -11.19
CA SER A 74 3.92 -11.17 -10.66
C SER A 74 5.36 -11.34 -11.07
N LEU A 75 6.05 -10.19 -11.16
CA LEU A 75 7.48 -10.07 -11.33
C LEU A 75 8.03 -9.23 -10.18
N ASN A 76 9.01 -9.77 -9.48
CA ASN A 76 9.70 -9.10 -8.38
C ASN A 76 11.19 -9.04 -8.70
N TYR A 77 11.74 -7.84 -8.68
CA TYR A 77 13.16 -7.57 -8.87
C TYR A 77 13.69 -6.78 -7.68
N GLU A 78 14.78 -7.24 -7.07
CA GLU A 78 15.37 -6.57 -5.92
C GLU A 78 16.89 -6.69 -5.91
N THR A 79 17.54 -5.53 -5.74
CA THR A 79 19.00 -5.39 -5.62
C THR A 79 19.39 -4.48 -4.47
N PHE A 80 18.49 -4.14 -3.56
CA PHE A 80 18.82 -3.36 -2.39
C PHE A 80 19.87 -4.08 -1.53
N ASN A 81 20.88 -3.35 -1.09
CA ASN A 81 21.93 -3.87 -0.25
C ASN A 81 21.55 -3.89 1.25
N SER A 82 20.45 -3.26 1.62
CA SER A 82 19.89 -3.25 2.98
C SER A 82 18.38 -3.17 2.92
N LEU A 83 17.70 -3.80 3.87
CA LEU A 83 16.24 -3.86 3.93
C LEU A 83 15.63 -2.50 4.30
N HIS A 84 16.19 -1.78 5.29
CA HIS A 84 15.56 -0.56 5.85
C HIS A 84 16.22 0.74 5.40
N TYR A 85 17.53 0.76 5.34
CA TYR A 85 18.32 1.94 4.94
C TYR A 85 19.24 1.55 3.77
N PRO A 86 18.66 1.21 2.59
CA PRO A 86 19.46 0.91 1.41
C PRO A 86 20.20 2.17 0.96
N ASP A 87 21.48 2.02 0.59
CA ASP A 87 22.27 3.09 0.00
C ASP A 87 22.45 2.91 -1.50
N LYS A 88 22.19 1.73 -2.02
CA LYS A 88 22.25 1.39 -3.45
C LYS A 88 21.27 0.28 -3.81
N GLY A 89 20.99 0.17 -5.12
CA GLY A 89 20.12 -0.84 -5.68
C GLY A 89 18.74 -0.31 -6.05
N SER A 90 17.88 -1.23 -6.48
CA SER A 90 16.51 -0.93 -6.90
C SER A 90 15.60 -2.09 -6.48
N LYS A 91 14.34 -1.76 -6.28
CA LYS A 91 13.26 -2.73 -6.08
C LYS A 91 12.12 -2.42 -7.04
N MET A 92 11.60 -3.45 -7.70
CA MET A 92 10.45 -3.35 -8.58
C MET A 92 9.51 -4.53 -8.33
N GLU A 93 8.25 -4.24 -8.20
CA GLU A 93 7.19 -5.23 -8.09
C GLU A 93 6.12 -4.89 -9.14
N LEU A 94 5.85 -5.82 -10.04
CA LEU A 94 4.78 -5.72 -11.02
C LEU A 94 3.81 -6.88 -10.78
N GLY A 95 2.53 -6.59 -10.60
CA GLY A 95 1.49 -7.58 -10.35
C GLY A 95 0.30 -7.40 -11.26
N TYR A 96 -0.24 -8.52 -11.72
CA TYR A 96 -1.51 -8.63 -12.42
C TYR A 96 -2.38 -9.66 -11.72
N ASN A 97 -3.61 -9.28 -11.39
CA ASN A 97 -4.59 -10.22 -10.81
C ASN A 97 -5.90 -10.09 -11.58
N LYS A 98 -6.43 -11.20 -12.06
CA LYS A 98 -7.74 -11.30 -12.67
C LYS A 98 -8.67 -12.05 -11.74
N TYR A 99 -9.86 -11.50 -11.53
CA TYR A 99 -10.90 -12.03 -10.66
C TYR A 99 -12.13 -12.34 -11.51
N GLU A 100 -12.37 -13.65 -11.73
CA GLU A 100 -13.59 -14.13 -12.39
C GLU A 100 -14.66 -14.35 -11.34
N SER A 101 -15.77 -13.66 -11.50
CA SER A 101 -16.84 -13.69 -10.50
C SER A 101 -17.62 -15.02 -10.56
N LEU A 102 -17.82 -15.59 -9.38
CA LEU A 102 -18.71 -16.73 -9.14
C LEU A 102 -20.03 -16.29 -8.50
N THR A 103 -20.27 -14.97 -8.40
CA THR A 103 -21.45 -14.36 -7.78
C THR A 103 -21.99 -13.23 -8.64
N SER A 104 -22.82 -12.35 -8.06
CA SER A 104 -23.45 -11.21 -8.76
C SER A 104 -22.53 -10.01 -8.99
N TYR A 105 -21.28 -10.03 -8.50
CA TYR A 105 -20.32 -8.97 -8.79
C TYR A 105 -19.75 -9.11 -10.21
N PRO A 106 -19.35 -8.01 -10.84
CA PRO A 106 -18.66 -8.09 -12.13
C PRO A 106 -17.27 -8.72 -11.96
N SER A 107 -16.81 -9.46 -12.96
CA SER A 107 -15.42 -9.84 -13.09
C SER A 107 -14.56 -8.61 -13.34
N PHE A 108 -13.36 -8.55 -12.76
CA PHE A 108 -12.46 -7.41 -12.87
C PHE A 108 -11.00 -7.88 -12.83
N TYR A 109 -10.09 -6.96 -13.13
CA TYR A 109 -8.65 -7.19 -12.94
C TYR A 109 -8.01 -5.99 -12.25
N THR A 110 -6.85 -6.24 -11.65
CA THR A 110 -6.01 -5.21 -11.05
C THR A 110 -4.60 -5.31 -11.62
N ILE A 111 -3.96 -4.16 -11.78
CA ILE A 111 -2.55 -4.03 -12.12
C ILE A 111 -1.91 -3.18 -11.05
N ASN A 112 -0.80 -3.62 -10.50
CA ASN A 112 -0.02 -2.86 -9.53
C ASN A 112 1.45 -2.78 -9.96
N LEU A 113 2.03 -1.62 -9.74
CA LEU A 113 3.45 -1.32 -9.92
C LEU A 113 3.97 -0.68 -8.64
N ASN A 114 5.09 -1.18 -8.15
CA ASN A 114 5.92 -0.54 -7.14
C ASN A 114 7.34 -0.48 -7.67
N PHE A 115 7.92 0.70 -7.71
CA PHE A 115 9.32 0.91 -8.11
C PHE A 115 10.01 1.82 -7.11
N GLN A 116 11.20 1.44 -6.69
CA GLN A 116 12.04 2.19 -5.75
C GLN A 116 13.49 2.10 -6.20
N LYS A 117 14.27 3.17 -5.98
CA LYS A 117 15.69 3.19 -6.29
C LYS A 117 16.46 3.97 -5.24
N ALA A 118 17.48 3.38 -4.64
CA ALA A 118 18.39 4.08 -3.74
C ALA A 118 19.50 4.76 -4.55
N LEU A 119 19.69 6.05 -4.31
CA LEU A 119 20.68 6.90 -4.97
C LEU A 119 21.51 7.58 -3.90
N SER A 120 22.76 7.14 -3.72
CA SER A 120 23.72 7.79 -2.81
C SER A 120 24.20 9.10 -3.41
N LEU A 121 23.83 10.22 -2.80
CA LEU A 121 24.39 11.54 -3.13
C LEU A 121 25.73 11.77 -2.44
N SER A 122 25.91 11.21 -1.27
CA SER A 122 27.15 11.26 -0.50
C SER A 122 27.29 9.99 0.35
N LYS A 123 28.39 9.86 1.09
CA LYS A 123 28.60 8.75 2.05
C LYS A 123 27.54 8.68 3.16
N ARG A 124 26.80 9.78 3.38
CA ARG A 124 25.80 9.88 4.46
C ARG A 124 24.40 10.26 3.98
N THR A 125 24.25 10.63 2.71
CA THR A 125 22.96 11.11 2.16
C THR A 125 22.50 10.21 1.05
N VAL A 126 21.35 9.61 1.21
CA VAL A 126 20.71 8.75 0.22
C VAL A 126 19.32 9.28 -0.10
N ILE A 127 19.00 9.39 -1.39
CA ILE A 127 17.65 9.71 -1.87
C ILE A 127 17.02 8.44 -2.43
N ILE A 128 15.77 8.20 -2.08
CA ILE A 128 15.01 7.04 -2.52
C ILE A 128 13.71 7.53 -3.16
N PRO A 129 13.70 7.84 -4.49
CA PRO A 129 12.46 8.01 -5.22
C PRO A 129 11.70 6.69 -5.30
N MET A 130 10.37 6.78 -5.18
CA MET A 130 9.44 5.67 -5.22
C MET A 130 8.24 6.03 -6.06
N ILE A 131 7.71 5.06 -6.81
CA ILE A 131 6.47 5.18 -7.57
C ILE A 131 5.61 3.97 -7.23
N TYR A 132 4.40 4.26 -6.78
CA TYR A 132 3.34 3.27 -6.62
C TYR A 132 2.22 3.56 -7.57
N SER A 133 1.67 2.56 -8.22
CA SER A 133 0.41 2.69 -8.93
C SER A 133 -0.39 1.41 -8.82
N ARG A 134 -1.70 1.58 -8.70
CA ARG A 134 -2.63 0.45 -8.74
C ARG A 134 -3.90 0.85 -9.46
N PHE A 135 -4.29 0.03 -10.41
CA PHE A 135 -5.49 0.18 -11.22
C PHE A 135 -6.44 -0.96 -10.94
N VAL A 136 -7.72 -0.64 -10.81
CA VAL A 136 -8.83 -1.58 -10.70
C VAL A 136 -9.76 -1.34 -11.89
N SER A 137 -10.00 -2.35 -12.71
CA SER A 137 -10.71 -2.19 -13.98
C SER A 137 -12.20 -1.88 -13.85
N LYS A 138 -12.77 -2.03 -12.67
CA LYS A 138 -14.20 -1.76 -12.38
C LYS A 138 -14.34 -0.95 -11.09
N MET A 139 -15.36 -0.10 -11.04
CA MET A 139 -15.70 0.68 -9.85
C MET A 139 -16.50 -0.13 -8.83
N GLU A 140 -17.38 -1.00 -9.32
CA GLU A 140 -18.27 -1.83 -8.52
C GLU A 140 -17.59 -3.14 -8.08
N VAL A 141 -16.47 -3.02 -7.39
CA VAL A 141 -15.80 -4.17 -6.78
C VAL A 141 -16.12 -4.23 -5.28
N PRO A 142 -16.06 -5.42 -4.66
CA PRO A 142 -16.16 -5.51 -3.22
C PRO A 142 -15.11 -4.66 -2.54
N PHE A 143 -15.44 -4.11 -1.36
CA PHE A 143 -14.62 -3.17 -0.63
C PHE A 143 -13.16 -3.63 -0.46
N ILE A 144 -12.93 -4.90 -0.14
CA ILE A 144 -11.60 -5.49 0.08
C ILE A 144 -10.66 -5.41 -1.15
N TYR A 145 -11.19 -5.14 -2.34
CA TYR A 145 -10.40 -4.99 -3.57
C TYR A 145 -10.21 -3.53 -4.00
N LYS A 146 -10.87 -2.57 -3.32
CA LYS A 146 -10.68 -1.14 -3.61
C LYS A 146 -9.28 -0.69 -3.24
N ASN A 147 -8.79 0.34 -3.91
CA ASN A 147 -7.54 0.98 -3.51
C ASN A 147 -7.71 1.64 -2.15
N MET A 148 -6.71 1.51 -1.31
CA MET A 148 -6.65 2.18 -0.01
C MET A 148 -5.27 2.78 0.21
N ILE A 149 -5.25 3.96 0.80
CA ILE A 149 -4.05 4.55 1.36
C ILE A 149 -4.16 4.55 2.88
N GLU A 150 -3.04 4.37 3.55
CA GLU A 150 -2.99 4.43 5.01
C GLU A 150 -1.64 4.98 5.47
N GLY A 151 -1.56 5.31 6.75
CA GLY A 151 -0.31 5.71 7.37
C GLY A 151 0.71 4.57 7.42
N HIS A 152 1.80 4.82 8.10
CA HIS A 152 2.79 3.80 8.42
C HIS A 152 2.25 2.85 9.49
N VAL A 153 1.36 1.95 9.08
CA VAL A 153 0.82 0.92 9.98
C VAL A 153 1.57 -0.37 9.74
N VAL A 154 2.05 -0.96 10.83
CA VAL A 154 2.85 -2.19 10.83
C VAL A 154 2.07 -3.39 10.25
N ASN A 155 0.74 -3.37 10.32
CA ASN A 155 -0.12 -4.45 9.87
C ASN A 155 -0.85 -4.09 8.58
N ARG A 156 -0.29 -4.49 7.44
CA ARG A 156 -1.02 -4.48 6.18
C ARG A 156 -1.99 -5.66 6.14
N TYR A 157 -3.27 -5.37 6.19
CA TYR A 157 -4.30 -6.40 6.14
C TYR A 157 -4.55 -6.94 4.73
N THR A 158 -4.25 -6.14 3.71
CA THR A 158 -4.42 -6.52 2.29
C THR A 158 -3.32 -5.92 1.42
N GLY A 159 -3.02 -6.58 0.30
CA GLY A 159 -2.00 -6.12 -0.67
C GLY A 159 -2.39 -4.86 -1.46
N ASN A 160 -3.59 -4.29 -1.24
CA ASN A 160 -4.08 -3.07 -1.87
C ASN A 160 -3.99 -1.83 -0.99
N GLN A 161 -3.44 -1.95 0.20
CA GLN A 161 -3.14 -0.86 1.11
C GLN A 161 -1.75 -0.30 0.79
N LEU A 162 -1.70 1.00 0.46
CA LEU A 162 -0.47 1.71 0.13
C LEU A 162 -0.15 2.71 1.23
N SER A 163 1.08 2.68 1.75
CA SER A 163 1.51 3.64 2.77
C SER A 163 1.60 5.05 2.17
N PHE A 164 1.05 6.04 2.88
CA PHE A 164 1.05 7.44 2.50
C PHE A 164 1.48 8.32 3.68
N ASP A 165 2.43 9.21 3.44
CA ASP A 165 2.95 10.07 4.52
C ASP A 165 1.88 11.06 4.99
N GLY A 166 1.77 11.24 6.30
CA GLY A 166 0.86 12.19 6.92
C GLY A 166 -0.60 11.72 7.10
N ILE A 167 -0.88 10.45 6.83
CA ILE A 167 -2.15 9.83 7.15
C ILE A 167 -1.95 8.86 8.33
N SER A 168 -2.88 8.83 9.27
CA SER A 168 -2.87 7.94 10.44
C SER A 168 -4.03 6.96 10.46
N TYR A 169 -4.75 6.83 9.35
CA TYR A 169 -5.91 5.97 9.19
C TYR A 169 -5.97 5.41 7.76
N SER A 170 -6.86 4.45 7.52
CA SER A 170 -7.09 3.91 6.17
C SER A 170 -8.12 4.74 5.42
N GLU A 171 -7.81 5.16 4.20
CA GLU A 171 -8.71 5.89 3.32
C GLU A 171 -8.93 5.16 2.01
N VAL A 172 -10.20 5.01 1.63
CA VAL A 172 -10.58 4.41 0.34
C VAL A 172 -10.32 5.39 -0.78
N CYS A 173 -9.69 4.89 -1.81
CA CYS A 173 -9.36 5.61 -3.03
C CYS A 173 -10.16 5.10 -4.24
N GLU A 174 -10.12 5.89 -5.29
CA GLU A 174 -10.72 5.58 -6.58
C GLU A 174 -9.99 4.42 -7.30
N PRO A 175 -10.58 3.84 -8.36
CA PRO A 175 -9.98 2.71 -9.08
C PRO A 175 -8.59 2.97 -9.65
N ASN A 176 -8.29 4.23 -10.02
CA ASN A 176 -6.99 4.60 -10.53
C ASN A 176 -6.23 5.40 -9.47
N LEU A 177 -5.15 4.83 -8.97
CA LEU A 177 -4.30 5.43 -7.94
C LEU A 177 -2.85 5.39 -8.40
N ALA A 178 -2.18 6.54 -8.36
CA ALA A 178 -0.74 6.66 -8.55
C ALA A 178 -0.14 7.55 -7.47
N ILE A 179 0.94 7.12 -6.85
CA ILE A 179 1.63 7.83 -5.77
C ILE A 179 3.11 7.92 -6.11
N MET A 180 3.64 9.12 -6.07
CA MET A 180 5.07 9.40 -6.12
C MET A 180 5.53 9.73 -4.70
N LYS A 181 6.60 9.09 -4.25
CA LYS A 181 7.21 9.35 -2.94
C LYS A 181 8.68 9.65 -3.13
N MET A 182 9.23 10.44 -2.23
CA MET A 182 10.65 10.66 -2.10
C MET A 182 11.02 10.57 -0.63
N ARG A 183 12.01 9.72 -0.33
CA ARG A 183 12.59 9.60 1.00
C ARG A 183 14.05 10.02 0.93
N ILE A 184 14.49 10.84 1.86
CA ILE A 184 15.88 11.26 2.04
C ILE A 184 16.34 10.75 3.39
N ASN A 185 17.35 9.89 3.38
CA ASN A 185 18.00 9.40 4.59
C ASN A 185 19.32 10.11 4.75
N GLN A 186 19.46 10.90 5.82
CA GLN A 186 20.70 11.56 6.20
C GLN A 186 21.31 10.84 7.38
N GLY A 187 22.44 10.14 7.19
CA GLY A 187 23.22 9.54 8.27
C GLY A 187 23.83 10.63 9.15
N LEU A 188 23.53 10.60 10.45
CA LEU A 188 24.05 11.54 11.45
C LEU A 188 25.37 11.01 12.03
N PHE A 189 25.32 9.86 12.66
CA PHE A 189 26.43 9.09 13.19
C PHE A 189 26.09 7.60 13.07
N ASP A 190 26.89 6.71 13.61
CA ASP A 190 26.73 5.27 13.40
C ASP A 190 25.29 4.80 13.66
N LYS A 191 24.66 4.16 12.63
CA LYS A 191 23.29 3.61 12.66
C LYS A 191 22.15 4.60 12.95
N HIS A 192 22.43 5.90 13.02
CA HIS A 192 21.46 6.95 13.29
C HIS A 192 21.17 7.80 12.06
N TYR A 193 19.91 8.04 11.78
CA TYR A 193 19.44 8.71 10.58
C TYR A 193 18.42 9.80 10.89
N LEU A 194 18.56 10.94 10.22
CA LEU A 194 17.46 11.87 10.02
C LEU A 194 16.76 11.48 8.72
N VAL A 195 15.45 11.37 8.75
CA VAL A 195 14.64 10.95 7.61
C VAL A 195 13.66 12.04 7.24
N LEU A 196 13.69 12.51 5.99
CA LEU A 196 12.69 13.37 5.41
C LEU A 196 11.96 12.59 4.31
N ALA A 197 10.64 12.56 4.33
CA ALA A 197 9.86 11.96 3.28
C ALA A 197 8.71 12.85 2.84
N GLY A 198 8.33 12.69 1.58
CA GLY A 198 7.18 13.35 0.99
C GLY A 198 6.49 12.44 0.00
N ALA A 199 5.16 12.53 -0.06
CA ALA A 199 4.33 11.79 -0.97
C ALA A 199 3.39 12.72 -1.73
N TYR A 200 3.18 12.42 -3.00
CA TYR A 200 2.21 13.10 -3.85
C TYR A 200 1.38 12.06 -4.60
N GLY A 201 0.08 12.10 -4.44
CA GLY A 201 -0.87 11.11 -4.96
C GLY A 201 -1.86 11.70 -5.93
N PHE A 202 -2.14 10.93 -6.97
CA PHE A 202 -3.18 11.17 -7.96
C PHE A 202 -4.24 10.08 -7.81
N ASN A 203 -5.50 10.45 -7.79
CA ASN A 203 -6.61 9.56 -7.49
C ASN A 203 -7.83 9.93 -8.32
N SER A 204 -8.31 9.04 -9.19
CA SER A 204 -9.38 9.32 -10.14
C SER A 204 -10.22 8.09 -10.52
N HIS A 205 -11.47 8.33 -10.88
CA HIS A 205 -12.36 7.32 -11.47
C HIS A 205 -11.91 6.91 -12.89
N SER A 206 -11.29 7.80 -13.64
CA SER A 206 -10.88 7.59 -15.03
C SER A 206 -9.38 7.79 -15.19
N PHE A 207 -8.74 6.90 -15.92
CA PHE A 207 -7.31 7.00 -16.20
C PHE A 207 -6.95 8.31 -16.94
N SER A 208 -7.79 8.74 -17.88
CA SER A 208 -7.58 10.00 -18.63
C SER A 208 -7.63 11.26 -17.76
N LYS A 209 -8.28 11.18 -16.58
CA LYS A 209 -8.41 12.29 -15.64
C LYS A 209 -7.48 12.19 -14.44
N LEU A 210 -6.62 11.18 -14.39
CA LEU A 210 -5.81 10.86 -13.22
C LEU A 210 -5.00 12.07 -12.72
N PHE A 211 -4.42 12.86 -13.61
CA PHE A 211 -3.61 14.01 -13.24
C PHE A 211 -4.40 15.30 -13.00
N ASN A 212 -5.69 15.34 -13.33
CA ASN A 212 -6.53 16.53 -13.24
C ASN A 212 -7.49 16.52 -12.04
N GLU A 213 -7.76 15.33 -11.48
CA GLU A 213 -8.66 15.18 -10.34
C GLU A 213 -7.88 15.25 -9.01
N ARG A 214 -8.44 14.77 -7.97
CA ARG A 214 -8.00 14.89 -6.57
C ARG A 214 -6.51 14.63 -6.35
N LYS A 215 -5.85 15.64 -5.85
CA LYS A 215 -4.43 15.60 -5.49
C LYS A 215 -4.29 15.40 -3.99
N LEU A 216 -3.47 14.44 -3.61
CA LEU A 216 -3.10 14.14 -2.24
C LEU A 216 -1.64 14.49 -2.06
N TRP A 217 -1.28 15.14 -0.96
CA TRP A 217 0.13 15.31 -0.62
C TRP A 217 0.33 15.19 0.89
N GLY A 218 1.49 14.73 1.27
CA GLY A 218 1.88 14.59 2.64
C GLY A 218 3.39 14.60 2.78
N SER A 219 3.85 14.88 3.98
CA SER A 219 5.27 14.91 4.32
C SER A 219 5.50 14.37 5.72
N SER A 220 6.70 13.86 5.95
CA SER A 220 7.13 13.39 7.26
C SER A 220 8.58 13.75 7.51
N LEU A 221 8.89 14.05 8.76
CA LEU A 221 10.22 14.24 9.30
C LEU A 221 10.40 13.28 10.46
N GLY A 222 11.47 12.52 10.46
CA GLY A 222 11.68 11.51 11.47
C GLY A 222 13.15 11.30 11.84
N TYR A 223 13.32 10.64 12.96
CA TYR A 223 14.58 10.12 13.43
C TYR A 223 14.53 8.61 13.43
N GLY A 224 15.56 7.96 12.91
CA GLY A 224 15.67 6.52 12.81
C GLY A 224 16.97 6.00 13.44
N TYR A 225 16.85 4.88 14.12
CA TYR A 225 17.98 4.11 14.63
C TYR A 225 17.91 2.67 14.09
N ASN A 226 18.93 2.24 13.38
CA ASN A 226 19.03 0.88 12.84
C ASN A 226 19.59 -0.06 13.91
N SER A 227 18.69 -0.62 14.74
CA SER A 227 19.05 -1.49 15.85
C SER A 227 19.20 -2.96 15.41
N LEU A 228 19.68 -3.82 16.31
CA LEU A 228 19.78 -5.27 16.07
C LEU A 228 18.41 -5.97 15.98
N ILE A 229 17.39 -5.38 16.60
CA ILE A 229 16.00 -5.89 16.58
C ILE A 229 15.14 -5.27 15.49
N GLY A 230 15.76 -4.55 14.54
CA GLY A 230 15.11 -3.81 13.49
C GLY A 230 15.18 -2.29 13.68
N PRO A 231 14.64 -1.51 12.75
CA PRO A 231 14.62 -0.06 12.85
C PRO A 231 13.74 0.40 14.02
N ILE A 232 14.20 1.43 14.71
CA ILE A 232 13.39 2.21 15.66
C ILE A 232 13.24 3.58 15.04
N GLU A 233 12.01 3.95 14.66
CA GLU A 233 11.75 5.18 13.94
C GLU A 233 10.65 6.00 14.62
N LEU A 234 10.92 7.27 14.85
CA LEU A 234 9.96 8.25 15.34
C LEU A 234 9.74 9.30 14.27
N PHE A 235 8.49 9.52 13.89
CA PHE A 235 8.11 10.48 12.85
C PHE A 235 7.08 11.48 13.32
N ILE A 236 7.20 12.70 12.82
CA ILE A 236 6.16 13.73 12.81
C ILE A 236 5.73 13.86 11.34
N ASN A 237 4.42 13.91 11.10
CA ASN A 237 3.88 13.90 9.76
C ASN A 237 2.70 14.88 9.59
N TYR A 238 2.47 15.30 8.35
CA TYR A 238 1.35 16.16 7.95
C TYR A 238 0.86 15.78 6.55
N SER A 239 -0.44 15.89 6.31
CA SER A 239 -1.01 15.80 4.97
C SER A 239 -2.17 16.76 4.78
N ASN A 240 -2.43 17.12 3.51
CA ASN A 240 -3.59 17.92 3.14
C ASN A 240 -4.91 17.17 3.34
N ARG A 241 -4.86 15.91 3.72
CA ARG A 241 -6.05 15.10 3.96
C ARG A 241 -6.50 15.16 5.41
N THR A 242 -5.55 15.07 6.32
CA THR A 242 -5.82 15.16 7.75
C THR A 242 -5.91 16.61 8.23
N ASN A 243 -5.14 17.52 7.63
CA ASN A 243 -4.98 18.91 8.04
C ASN A 243 -4.54 19.09 9.50
N TYR A 244 -3.89 18.08 10.08
CA TYR A 244 -3.27 18.17 11.40
C TYR A 244 -1.89 17.49 11.39
N VAL A 245 -1.07 17.86 12.36
CA VAL A 245 0.22 17.23 12.59
C VAL A 245 -0.01 15.96 13.40
N GLY A 246 0.42 14.83 12.86
CA GLY A 246 0.40 13.54 13.52
C GLY A 246 1.81 13.06 13.84
N GLY A 247 1.90 11.95 14.54
CA GLY A 247 3.17 11.27 14.79
C GLY A 247 2.97 9.78 14.93
N TYR A 248 4.03 9.01 14.67
CA TYR A 248 4.03 7.58 14.93
C TYR A 248 5.43 7.10 15.35
N LEU A 249 5.44 6.02 16.09
CA LEU A 249 6.63 5.30 16.51
C LEU A 249 6.57 3.90 15.89
N ASN A 250 7.63 3.51 15.21
CA ASN A 250 7.83 2.15 14.72
C ASN A 250 9.00 1.50 15.46
N ILE A 251 8.84 0.24 15.89
CA ILE A 251 9.89 -0.54 16.53
C ILE A 251 9.88 -1.95 15.93
N GLY A 252 10.97 -2.32 15.26
CA GLY A 252 11.14 -3.66 14.69
C GLY A 252 10.96 -3.72 13.18
N PHE A 253 10.90 -4.94 12.66
CA PHE A 253 10.75 -5.22 11.24
C PHE A 253 9.27 -5.21 10.84
N ASP A 254 9.00 -4.64 9.68
CA ASP A 254 7.72 -4.82 9.00
C ASP A 254 7.74 -6.16 8.24
N PHE A 255 6.83 -7.06 8.55
CA PHE A 255 6.68 -8.38 7.94
C PHE A 255 5.47 -8.46 7.02
#